data_f28bb9a57dbf3473f65fa5db22a100d3
#
_entry.id   f28bb9a57dbf3473f65fa5db22a100d3
#
_cell.length_a   1.000
_cell.length_b   1.000
_cell.length_c   1.000
_cell.angle_alpha   90.00
_cell.angle_beta   90.00
_cell.angle_gamma   90.00
#
_symmetry.space_group_name_H-M   'P 1'
#
loop_
_entity.id
_entity.type
_entity.pdbx_description
1 polymer ?
#
loop_
_entity_poly.entity_id
_entity_poly.type
_entity_poly.pdbx_seq_one_letter_code
_entity_poly.pdbx_strand_id
1 'polypeptide(L)'
;MLTWASQERQAQTWAIGFLDEVWWSRFALPRAHTWQSTDDPLHLVEQAWQKADPDAKALACYGVLWQRGPTDAPIRDQMSLRFVDGRPVSDITTQFLDVCCTTLQAQGKTAWLLIWDNASWHVSKRVRTWIREHNVQVKTSGKGVRILPLFLPKQSPWLNPIEPKWIHGKRCVIEPNGLLTAKQLAQRICAYFHCSYEAHLTIQENVS
;
A
#
# COMPACT_ATOMS: atom_id res chain seq x y z
N MET A 1 18.83 -4.37 13.77
CA MET A 1 18.43 -4.80 12.41
C MET A 1 18.21 -3.62 11.46
N LEU A 2 17.43 -2.60 11.81
CA LEU A 2 17.23 -1.38 10.99
C LEU A 2 18.54 -0.63 10.75
N THR A 3 19.36 -0.45 11.80
CA THR A 3 20.67 0.24 11.72
C THR A 3 21.64 -0.51 10.79
N TRP A 4 21.58 -1.85 10.78
CA TRP A 4 22.44 -2.68 9.96
C TRP A 4 22.04 -2.64 8.48
N ALA A 5 20.74 -2.65 8.16
CA ALA A 5 20.24 -2.50 6.80
C ALA A 5 20.51 -1.12 6.19
N SER A 6 20.79 -0.12 7.04
CA SER A 6 21.11 1.25 6.61
C SER A 6 22.61 1.48 6.35
N GLN A 7 23.46 0.50 6.59
CA GLN A 7 24.90 0.62 6.25
C GLN A 7 25.10 0.58 4.74
N GLU A 8 25.98 1.41 4.21
CA GLU A 8 26.15 1.71 2.77
C GLU A 8 26.13 0.47 1.85
N ARG A 9 26.82 -0.60 2.23
CA ARG A 9 26.91 -1.82 1.44
C ARG A 9 25.61 -2.57 1.34
N GLN A 10 24.77 -2.49 2.37
CA GLN A 10 23.48 -3.17 2.44
C GLN A 10 22.34 -2.28 1.92
N ALA A 11 22.48 -0.96 2.02
CA ALA A 11 21.52 -0.03 1.43
C ALA A 11 21.42 -0.20 -0.11
N GLN A 12 22.50 -0.61 -0.77
CA GLN A 12 22.48 -0.87 -2.22
C GLN A 12 21.74 -2.16 -2.57
N THR A 13 21.81 -3.20 -1.73
CA THR A 13 21.25 -4.54 -2.04
C THR A 13 20.01 -4.89 -1.23
N TRP A 14 19.70 -4.14 -0.17
CA TRP A 14 18.54 -4.33 0.68
C TRP A 14 17.50 -3.25 0.45
N ALA A 15 16.26 -3.58 0.66
CA ALA A 15 15.14 -2.65 0.76
C ALA A 15 14.55 -2.73 2.17
N ILE A 16 14.07 -1.59 2.69
CA ILE A 16 13.24 -1.52 3.88
C ILE A 16 11.89 -0.98 3.44
N GLY A 17 10.82 -1.68 3.77
CA GLY A 17 9.47 -1.28 3.39
C GLY A 17 8.47 -1.51 4.51
N PHE A 18 7.63 -0.51 4.75
CA PHE A 18 6.53 -0.53 5.71
C PHE A 18 5.24 -0.83 4.95
N LEU A 19 4.67 -1.98 5.19
CA LEU A 19 3.45 -2.45 4.53
C LEU A 19 2.23 -2.22 5.42
N ASP A 20 1.14 -1.82 4.78
CA ASP A 20 -0.16 -1.66 5.41
C ASP A 20 -1.28 -1.68 4.38
N GLU A 21 -2.53 -1.89 4.82
CA GLU A 21 -3.72 -1.81 4.01
C GLU A 21 -4.61 -0.65 4.44
N VAL A 22 -5.29 -0.08 3.43
CA VAL A 22 -6.20 1.03 3.65
C VAL A 22 -7.46 0.88 2.78
N TRP A 23 -8.59 1.33 3.31
CA TRP A 23 -9.82 1.47 2.56
C TRP A 23 -10.03 2.93 2.14
N TRP A 24 -10.37 3.11 0.86
CA TRP A 24 -10.67 4.41 0.25
C TRP A 24 -12.16 4.45 -0.11
N SER A 25 -12.93 5.27 0.60
CA SER A 25 -14.36 5.44 0.31
C SER A 25 -14.56 6.43 -0.84
N ARG A 26 -15.45 6.10 -1.78
CA ARG A 26 -15.93 7.02 -2.82
C ARG A 26 -16.84 8.12 -2.23
N PHE A 27 -17.40 7.87 -1.05
CA PHE A 27 -18.35 8.73 -0.34
C PHE A 27 -17.72 9.47 0.85
N ALA A 28 -16.39 9.61 0.85
CA ALA A 28 -15.72 10.35 1.90
C ALA A 28 -16.08 11.83 1.80
N LEU A 29 -16.69 12.37 2.85
CA LEU A 29 -16.98 13.79 2.94
C LEU A 29 -15.70 14.58 3.20
N PRO A 30 -15.45 15.68 2.49
CA PRO A 30 -14.34 16.55 2.79
C PRO A 30 -14.52 17.18 4.17
N ARG A 31 -13.51 17.05 5.03
CA ARG A 31 -13.38 17.87 6.22
C ARG A 31 -12.65 19.15 5.83
N ALA A 32 -13.34 20.01 5.12
CA ALA A 32 -12.75 21.26 4.66
C ALA A 32 -12.89 22.34 5.73
N HIS A 33 -11.74 22.89 6.15
CA HIS A 33 -11.69 24.23 6.71
C HIS A 33 -11.16 25.14 5.61
N THR A 34 -11.99 26.00 5.05
CA THR A 34 -11.58 26.94 4.02
C THR A 34 -11.76 28.36 4.52
N TRP A 35 -10.77 29.21 4.21
CA TRP A 35 -10.89 30.66 4.30
C TRP A 35 -11.44 31.14 2.96
N GLN A 36 -12.76 31.16 2.83
CA GLN A 36 -13.43 31.54 1.61
C GLN A 36 -14.23 32.82 1.84
N SER A 37 -14.38 33.63 0.78
CA SER A 37 -15.25 34.78 0.80
C SER A 37 -16.70 34.34 1.07
N THR A 38 -17.45 35.17 1.81
CA THR A 38 -18.88 34.96 2.02
C THR A 38 -19.68 35.05 0.72
N ASP A 39 -19.10 35.63 -0.32
CA ASP A 39 -19.76 35.86 -1.63
C ASP A 39 -19.64 34.62 -2.55
N ASP A 40 -18.76 33.67 -2.25
CA ASP A 40 -18.61 32.43 -3.02
C ASP A 40 -18.40 31.23 -2.04
N PRO A 41 -19.48 30.79 -1.37
CA PRO A 41 -19.38 29.71 -0.41
C PRO A 41 -19.07 28.38 -1.08
N LEU A 42 -18.26 27.54 -0.44
CA LEU A 42 -17.99 26.18 -0.90
C LEU A 42 -19.27 25.34 -0.83
N HIS A 43 -19.80 24.95 -1.96
CA HIS A 43 -20.93 24.05 -2.06
C HIS A 43 -20.45 22.60 -2.04
N LEU A 44 -20.83 21.85 -1.00
CA LEU A 44 -20.65 20.41 -0.96
C LEU A 44 -21.85 19.73 -1.57
N VAL A 45 -21.63 18.88 -2.56
CA VAL A 45 -22.69 18.07 -3.15
C VAL A 45 -22.87 16.83 -2.28
N GLU A 46 -24.09 16.63 -1.75
CA GLU A 46 -24.43 15.41 -1.06
C GLU A 46 -24.32 14.20 -2.00
N GLN A 47 -23.50 13.24 -1.62
CA GLN A 47 -23.24 12.04 -2.41
C GLN A 47 -24.04 10.88 -1.81
N ALA A 48 -25.09 10.47 -2.45
CA ALA A 48 -25.89 9.31 -2.06
C ALA A 48 -25.58 8.12 -2.97
N TRP A 49 -25.35 6.96 -2.36
CA TRP A 49 -25.20 5.73 -3.13
C TRP A 49 -26.53 5.35 -3.80
N GLN A 50 -26.46 5.08 -5.10
CA GLN A 50 -27.58 4.57 -5.88
C GLN A 50 -27.44 3.05 -6.07
N LYS A 51 -28.56 2.32 -5.96
CA LYS A 51 -28.56 0.86 -6.13
C LYS A 51 -28.06 0.40 -7.51
N ALA A 52 -28.22 1.25 -8.51
CA ALA A 52 -27.77 1.03 -9.90
C ALA A 52 -26.28 1.34 -10.13
N ASP A 53 -25.56 1.89 -9.12
CA ASP A 53 -24.12 2.18 -9.25
C ASP A 53 -23.33 0.86 -9.32
N PRO A 54 -22.64 0.57 -10.45
CA PRO A 54 -21.91 -0.68 -10.64
C PRO A 54 -20.63 -0.74 -9.82
N ASP A 55 -20.15 0.40 -9.34
CA ASP A 55 -18.86 0.51 -8.68
C ASP A 55 -18.93 0.17 -7.19
N ALA A 56 -17.86 -0.41 -6.67
CA ALA A 56 -17.70 -0.63 -5.24
C ALA A 56 -17.75 0.69 -4.45
N LYS A 57 -18.40 0.69 -3.29
CA LYS A 57 -18.48 1.88 -2.41
C LYS A 57 -17.12 2.33 -1.88
N ALA A 58 -16.20 1.39 -1.74
CA ALA A 58 -14.85 1.62 -1.26
C ALA A 58 -13.89 0.65 -1.93
N LEU A 59 -12.65 1.08 -2.08
CA LEU A 59 -11.55 0.29 -2.63
C LEU A 59 -10.59 -0.10 -1.50
N ALA A 60 -10.29 -1.38 -1.39
CA ALA A 60 -9.18 -1.86 -0.59
C ALA A 60 -7.87 -1.64 -1.37
N CYS A 61 -6.84 -1.23 -0.67
CA CYS A 61 -5.53 -0.95 -1.25
C CYS A 61 -4.42 -1.43 -0.33
N TYR A 62 -3.50 -2.22 -0.86
CA TYR A 62 -2.21 -2.50 -0.23
C TYR A 62 -1.22 -1.41 -0.58
N GLY A 63 -0.40 -1.02 0.38
CA GLY A 63 0.68 -0.09 0.15
C GLY A 63 1.96 -0.49 0.85
N VAL A 64 3.09 -0.18 0.23
CA VAL A 64 4.40 -0.21 0.87
C VAL A 64 5.03 1.17 0.76
N LEU A 65 5.43 1.70 1.91
CA LEU A 65 6.29 2.88 2.00
C LEU A 65 7.75 2.41 2.04
N TRP A 66 8.49 2.70 0.98
CA TRP A 66 9.90 2.34 0.87
C TRP A 66 10.77 3.38 1.57
N GLN A 67 11.59 2.93 2.53
CA GLN A 67 12.61 3.77 3.13
C GLN A 67 13.79 3.90 2.17
N ARG A 68 14.26 5.12 1.96
CA ARG A 68 15.44 5.39 1.15
C ARG A 68 16.73 5.21 1.94
N GLY A 69 17.79 4.88 1.21
CA GLY A 69 19.14 4.86 1.75
C GLY A 69 19.67 6.28 2.02
N PRO A 70 20.71 6.40 2.85
CA PRO A 70 21.29 7.69 3.22
C PRO A 70 21.93 8.47 2.07
N THR A 71 22.21 7.81 0.96
CA THR A 71 22.84 8.39 -0.25
C THR A 71 21.84 8.94 -1.25
N ASP A 72 20.56 8.67 -1.08
CA ASP A 72 19.53 9.13 -2.02
C ASP A 72 19.20 10.61 -1.75
N ALA A 73 19.20 11.42 -2.80
CA ALA A 73 18.86 12.86 -2.74
C ALA A 73 17.54 13.11 -1.97
N PRO A 74 17.31 14.33 -1.42
CA PRO A 74 16.15 14.65 -0.59
C PRO A 74 14.88 14.54 -1.41
N ILE A 75 14.31 13.35 -1.47
CA ILE A 75 13.19 13.07 -2.34
C ILE A 75 12.08 12.38 -1.55
N ARG A 76 10.88 12.66 -2.00
CA ARG A 76 9.61 12.14 -1.52
C ARG A 76 9.65 10.63 -1.28
N ASP A 77 9.07 10.19 -0.19
CA ASP A 77 8.91 8.77 0.12
C ASP A 77 8.29 8.04 -1.09
N GLN A 78 8.93 6.98 -1.53
CA GLN A 78 8.40 6.19 -2.62
C GLN A 78 7.33 5.24 -2.10
N MET A 79 6.14 5.32 -2.67
CA MET A 79 5.03 4.42 -2.38
C MET A 79 4.82 3.44 -3.53
N SER A 80 4.53 2.18 -3.19
CA SER A 80 4.00 1.19 -4.13
C SER A 80 2.59 0.82 -3.70
N LEU A 81 1.62 0.90 -4.62
CA LEU A 81 0.22 0.64 -4.34
C LEU A 81 -0.32 -0.48 -5.23
N ARG A 82 -1.26 -1.26 -4.69
CA ARG A 82 -2.11 -2.20 -5.45
C ARG A 82 -3.51 -2.19 -4.87
N PHE A 83 -4.49 -1.94 -5.71
CA PHE A 83 -5.89 -2.08 -5.35
C PHE A 83 -6.31 -3.55 -5.40
N VAL A 84 -7.38 -3.86 -4.71
CA VAL A 84 -7.88 -5.23 -4.55
C VAL A 84 -9.34 -5.27 -4.96
N ASP A 85 -9.70 -6.21 -5.82
CA ASP A 85 -11.09 -6.53 -6.08
C ASP A 85 -11.60 -7.44 -4.95
N GLY A 86 -12.32 -6.81 -4.00
CA GLY A 86 -12.78 -7.48 -2.79
C GLY A 86 -12.13 -6.95 -1.52
N ARG A 87 -11.59 -7.83 -0.70
CA ARG A 87 -11.02 -7.49 0.63
C ARG A 87 -9.62 -8.05 0.82
N PRO A 88 -8.80 -7.45 1.69
CA PRO A 88 -7.52 -8.02 2.11
C PRO A 88 -7.71 -9.41 2.72
N VAL A 89 -7.02 -10.39 2.17
CA VAL A 89 -6.95 -11.78 2.67
C VAL A 89 -5.55 -12.34 2.41
N SER A 90 -5.24 -13.47 3.04
CA SER A 90 -3.89 -14.09 2.95
C SER A 90 -3.41 -14.32 1.52
N ASP A 91 -4.31 -14.67 0.59
CA ASP A 91 -3.99 -14.93 -0.82
C ASP A 91 -3.59 -13.64 -1.55
N ILE A 92 -4.32 -12.58 -1.31
CA ILE A 92 -4.00 -11.25 -1.85
C ILE A 92 -2.68 -10.75 -1.25
N THR A 93 -2.46 -10.98 0.06
CA THR A 93 -1.19 -10.62 0.70
C THR A 93 -0.02 -11.31 0.00
N THR A 94 -0.09 -12.62 -0.26
CA THR A 94 1.00 -13.32 -0.95
C THR A 94 1.22 -12.84 -2.37
N GLN A 95 0.16 -12.55 -3.14
CA GLN A 95 0.27 -11.95 -4.47
C GLN A 95 0.97 -10.57 -4.41
N PHE A 96 0.59 -9.73 -3.42
CA PHE A 96 1.21 -8.42 -3.27
C PHE A 96 2.70 -8.51 -2.91
N LEU A 97 3.07 -9.43 -2.02
CA LEU A 97 4.47 -9.69 -1.67
C LEU A 97 5.28 -10.14 -2.91
N ASP A 98 4.71 -11.00 -3.75
CA ASP A 98 5.34 -11.46 -4.98
C ASP A 98 5.61 -10.33 -5.97
N VAL A 99 4.61 -9.47 -6.19
CA VAL A 99 4.74 -8.26 -7.02
C VAL A 99 5.84 -7.34 -6.48
N CYS A 100 5.90 -7.12 -5.17
CA CYS A 100 6.94 -6.31 -4.54
C CYS A 100 8.33 -6.95 -4.74
N CYS A 101 8.47 -8.26 -4.54
CA CYS A 101 9.74 -8.98 -4.76
C CYS A 101 10.20 -8.87 -6.21
N THR A 102 9.29 -9.02 -7.19
CA THR A 102 9.60 -8.87 -8.61
C THR A 102 10.12 -7.46 -8.92
N THR A 103 9.45 -6.44 -8.39
CA THR A 103 9.85 -5.03 -8.56
C THR A 103 11.21 -4.76 -7.94
N LEU A 104 11.45 -5.25 -6.71
CA LEU A 104 12.74 -5.10 -6.02
C LEU A 104 13.87 -5.83 -6.73
N GLN A 105 13.60 -7.01 -7.26
CA GLN A 105 14.58 -7.78 -8.04
C GLN A 105 15.00 -7.02 -9.31
N ALA A 106 14.06 -6.40 -10.01
CA ALA A 106 14.36 -5.56 -11.17
C ALA A 106 15.20 -4.33 -10.81
N GLN A 107 15.17 -3.88 -9.55
CA GLN A 107 16.02 -2.82 -9.00
C GLN A 107 17.36 -3.33 -8.43
N GLY A 108 17.70 -4.61 -8.63
CA GLY A 108 18.92 -5.21 -8.12
C GLY A 108 18.96 -5.49 -6.61
N LYS A 109 17.80 -5.45 -5.95
CA LYS A 109 17.70 -5.79 -4.52
C LYS A 109 17.72 -7.31 -4.34
N THR A 110 18.31 -7.75 -3.23
CA THR A 110 18.46 -9.17 -2.87
C THR A 110 17.76 -9.53 -1.56
N ALA A 111 17.39 -8.52 -0.77
CA ALA A 111 16.67 -8.71 0.48
C ALA A 111 15.69 -7.56 0.74
N TRP A 112 14.57 -7.89 1.36
CA TRP A 112 13.55 -6.95 1.81
C TRP A 112 13.27 -7.14 3.30
N LEU A 113 13.59 -6.11 4.11
CA LEU A 113 13.12 -6.01 5.48
C LEU A 113 11.67 -5.48 5.43
N LEU A 114 10.74 -6.40 5.55
CA LEU A 114 9.30 -6.13 5.55
C LEU A 114 8.83 -5.82 6.95
N ILE A 115 8.38 -4.59 7.19
CA ILE A 115 7.83 -4.14 8.47
C ILE A 115 6.33 -3.96 8.31
N TRP A 116 5.55 -4.64 9.14
CA TRP A 116 4.09 -4.64 9.11
C TRP A 116 3.46 -4.90 10.46
N ASP A 117 2.16 -4.78 10.55
CA ASP A 117 1.40 -5.03 11.76
C ASP A 117 1.09 -6.54 11.97
N ASN A 118 0.29 -6.83 12.99
CA ASN A 118 -0.15 -8.18 13.34
C ASN A 118 -1.57 -8.49 12.83
N ALA A 119 -2.00 -7.94 11.69
CA ALA A 119 -3.28 -8.28 11.10
C ALA A 119 -3.39 -9.81 10.89
N SER A 120 -4.60 -10.36 11.03
CA SER A 120 -4.82 -11.81 11.01
C SER A 120 -4.34 -12.48 9.72
N TRP A 121 -4.44 -11.79 8.59
CA TRP A 121 -3.94 -12.27 7.30
C TRP A 121 -2.42 -12.20 7.20
N HIS A 122 -1.72 -11.24 7.86
CA HIS A 122 -0.26 -11.17 7.92
C HIS A 122 0.34 -12.32 8.73
N VAL A 123 -0.27 -12.64 9.88
CA VAL A 123 0.21 -13.71 10.77
C VAL A 123 -0.34 -15.09 10.41
N SER A 124 -1.12 -15.21 9.35
CA SER A 124 -1.74 -16.48 8.95
C SER A 124 -0.69 -17.56 8.62
N LYS A 125 -1.06 -18.82 8.83
CA LYS A 125 -0.21 -19.97 8.46
C LYS A 125 0.13 -19.93 6.97
N ARG A 126 -0.83 -19.55 6.12
CA ARG A 126 -0.65 -19.48 4.66
C ARG A 126 0.47 -18.50 4.28
N VAL A 127 0.43 -17.26 4.78
CA VAL A 127 1.44 -16.24 4.49
C VAL A 127 2.81 -16.62 5.03
N ARG A 128 2.88 -17.14 6.26
CA ARG A 128 4.14 -17.61 6.85
C ARG A 128 4.76 -18.76 6.06
N THR A 129 3.94 -19.71 5.62
CA THR A 129 4.39 -20.84 4.80
C THR A 129 4.90 -20.35 3.46
N TRP A 130 4.15 -19.48 2.78
CA TRP A 130 4.55 -18.89 1.50
C TRP A 130 5.89 -18.14 1.61
N ILE A 131 6.07 -17.26 2.60
CA ILE A 131 7.35 -16.55 2.82
C ILE A 131 8.51 -17.52 3.03
N ARG A 132 8.30 -18.60 3.82
CA ARG A 132 9.33 -19.61 4.05
C ARG A 132 9.72 -20.31 2.75
N GLU A 133 8.75 -20.78 1.98
CA GLU A 133 8.97 -21.47 0.71
C GLU A 133 9.64 -20.58 -0.32
N HIS A 134 9.15 -19.34 -0.47
CA HIS A 134 9.78 -18.31 -1.29
C HIS A 134 11.24 -18.08 -0.91
N ASN A 135 11.56 -17.93 0.38
CA ASN A 135 12.93 -17.73 0.85
C ASN A 135 13.82 -18.95 0.60
N VAL A 136 13.29 -20.17 0.71
CA VAL A 136 14.01 -21.41 0.35
C VAL A 136 14.32 -21.41 -1.14
N GLN A 137 13.35 -21.10 -2.00
CA GLN A 137 13.53 -21.03 -3.43
C GLN A 137 14.59 -19.99 -3.82
N VAL A 138 14.54 -18.79 -3.25
CA VAL A 138 15.54 -17.72 -3.48
C VAL A 138 16.95 -18.20 -3.06
N LYS A 139 17.06 -18.87 -1.91
CA LYS A 139 18.35 -19.40 -1.43
C LYS A 139 18.90 -20.48 -2.37
N THR A 140 18.04 -21.39 -2.85
CA THR A 140 18.45 -22.52 -3.71
C THR A 140 18.81 -22.06 -5.12
N SER A 141 18.03 -21.15 -5.69
CA SER A 141 18.25 -20.64 -7.05
C SER A 141 19.34 -19.57 -7.15
N GLY A 142 19.66 -18.92 -6.02
CA GLY A 142 20.53 -17.74 -6.01
C GLY A 142 19.91 -16.51 -6.68
N LYS A 143 18.61 -16.55 -7.01
CA LYS A 143 17.87 -15.48 -7.70
C LYS A 143 16.63 -15.10 -6.91
N GLY A 144 16.30 -13.80 -6.91
CA GLY A 144 15.13 -13.27 -6.22
C GLY A 144 15.48 -12.42 -5.00
N VAL A 145 14.46 -12.01 -4.26
CA VAL A 145 14.57 -11.14 -3.09
C VAL A 145 14.08 -11.90 -1.84
N ARG A 146 14.96 -12.07 -0.87
CA ARG A 146 14.59 -12.70 0.42
C ARG A 146 13.74 -11.75 1.24
N ILE A 147 12.63 -12.24 1.79
CA ILE A 147 11.76 -11.47 2.68
C ILE A 147 12.13 -11.76 4.14
N LEU A 148 12.40 -10.70 4.90
CA LEU A 148 12.70 -10.73 6.32
C LEU A 148 11.57 -10.00 7.07
N PRO A 149 10.51 -10.70 7.50
CA PRO A 149 9.37 -10.07 8.15
C PRO A 149 9.73 -9.61 9.56
N LEU A 150 9.37 -8.37 9.89
CA LEU A 150 9.45 -7.77 11.21
C LEU A 150 8.06 -7.25 11.60
N PHE A 151 7.48 -7.82 12.64
CA PHE A 151 6.18 -7.40 13.14
C PHE A 151 6.32 -6.22 14.10
N LEU A 152 5.50 -5.21 13.89
CA LEU A 152 5.34 -4.12 14.85
C LEU A 152 4.72 -4.64 16.16
N PRO A 153 4.97 -3.99 17.30
CA PRO A 153 4.26 -4.31 18.53
C PRO A 153 2.75 -4.19 18.34
N LYS A 154 2.00 -5.05 19.01
CA LYS A 154 0.53 -4.99 18.95
C LYS A 154 0.02 -3.62 19.40
N GLN A 155 -1.05 -3.14 18.78
CA GLN A 155 -1.72 -1.88 19.11
C GLN A 155 -0.79 -0.65 19.04
N SER A 156 0.18 -0.66 18.13
CA SER A 156 1.15 0.44 17.97
C SER A 156 1.19 1.00 16.54
N PRO A 157 0.05 1.45 15.98
CA PRO A 157 0.00 1.96 14.60
C PRO A 157 0.90 3.18 14.40
N TRP A 158 1.14 3.98 15.44
CA TRP A 158 2.04 5.14 15.37
C TRP A 158 3.50 4.79 15.04
N LEU A 159 3.90 3.51 15.17
CA LEU A 159 5.22 3.04 14.77
C LEU A 159 5.28 2.68 13.27
N ASN A 160 4.14 2.70 12.56
CA ASN A 160 4.09 2.48 11.14
C ASN A 160 4.05 3.82 10.38
N PRO A 161 5.16 4.26 9.77
CA PRO A 161 5.23 5.57 9.11
C PRO A 161 4.35 5.70 7.87
N ILE A 162 3.74 4.64 7.38
CA ILE A 162 2.76 4.69 6.29
C ILE A 162 1.40 5.22 6.74
N GLU A 163 1.01 5.04 8.00
CA GLU A 163 -0.28 5.47 8.55
C GLU A 163 -0.55 6.98 8.39
N PRO A 164 0.38 7.88 8.75
CA PRO A 164 0.20 9.30 8.47
C PRO A 164 0.01 9.62 6.98
N LYS A 165 0.63 8.84 6.07
CA LYS A 165 0.47 9.02 4.62
C LYS A 165 -0.97 8.74 4.20
N TRP A 166 -1.61 7.70 4.76
CA TRP A 166 -3.02 7.42 4.53
C TRP A 166 -3.93 8.55 4.98
N ILE A 167 -3.69 9.09 6.19
CA ILE A 167 -4.48 10.19 6.73
C ILE A 167 -4.41 11.42 5.82
N HIS A 168 -3.20 11.80 5.38
CA HIS A 168 -3.00 12.93 4.47
C HIS A 168 -3.61 12.65 3.10
N GLY A 169 -3.38 11.48 2.52
CA GLY A 169 -3.97 11.07 1.24
C GLY A 169 -5.48 11.13 1.25
N LYS A 170 -6.13 10.60 2.29
CA LYS A 170 -7.60 10.66 2.44
C LYS A 170 -8.17 12.06 2.44
N ARG A 171 -7.41 13.05 2.89
CA ARG A 171 -7.83 14.46 2.87
C ARG A 171 -7.70 15.10 1.49
N CYS A 172 -6.72 14.64 0.70
CA CYS A 172 -6.36 15.26 -0.58
C CYS A 172 -7.08 14.65 -1.79
N VAL A 173 -7.51 13.37 -1.71
CA VAL A 173 -8.11 12.67 -2.86
C VAL A 173 -9.63 12.82 -2.96
N ILE A 174 -10.24 13.52 -2.01
CA ILE A 174 -11.70 13.77 -1.98
C ILE A 174 -12.11 14.68 -3.13
N GLU A 175 -13.28 14.39 -3.73
CA GLU A 175 -13.93 15.26 -4.72
C GLU A 175 -15.17 15.91 -4.10
N PRO A 176 -15.15 17.24 -3.86
CA PRO A 176 -16.29 17.91 -3.24
C PRO A 176 -17.47 18.11 -4.20
N ASN A 177 -17.20 18.14 -5.52
CA ASN A 177 -18.18 18.55 -6.54
C ASN A 177 -18.90 17.36 -7.22
N GLY A 178 -18.61 16.12 -6.84
CA GLY A 178 -19.23 14.97 -7.45
C GLY A 178 -18.73 13.63 -6.93
N LEU A 179 -19.41 12.55 -7.32
CA LEU A 179 -19.03 11.19 -6.99
C LEU A 179 -18.02 10.65 -8.00
N LEU A 180 -16.85 10.28 -7.53
CA LEU A 180 -15.84 9.61 -8.37
C LEU A 180 -16.27 8.16 -8.67
N THR A 181 -15.98 7.67 -9.87
CA THR A 181 -15.98 6.22 -10.13
C THR A 181 -14.85 5.53 -9.36
N ALA A 182 -14.93 4.23 -9.17
CA ALA A 182 -13.87 3.45 -8.53
C ALA A 182 -12.51 3.64 -9.23
N LYS A 183 -12.52 3.62 -10.57
CA LYS A 183 -11.32 3.85 -11.37
C LYS A 183 -10.75 5.27 -11.21
N GLN A 184 -11.60 6.31 -11.24
CA GLN A 184 -11.15 7.69 -11.03
C GLN A 184 -10.55 7.89 -9.64
N LEU A 185 -11.18 7.31 -8.60
CA LEU A 185 -10.64 7.34 -7.24
C LEU A 185 -9.26 6.68 -7.18
N ALA A 186 -9.11 5.46 -7.73
CA ALA A 186 -7.83 4.75 -7.76
C ALA A 186 -6.74 5.55 -8.49
N GLN A 187 -7.06 6.12 -9.65
CA GLN A 187 -6.12 6.96 -10.41
C GLN A 187 -5.71 8.21 -9.64
N ARG A 188 -6.66 8.88 -8.96
CA ARG A 188 -6.37 10.07 -8.13
C ARG A 188 -5.47 9.72 -6.95
N ILE A 189 -5.68 8.57 -6.31
CA ILE A 189 -4.82 8.07 -5.23
C ILE A 189 -3.41 7.82 -5.76
N CYS A 190 -3.26 7.12 -6.89
CA CYS A 190 -1.95 6.88 -7.50
C CYS A 190 -1.24 8.18 -7.87
N ALA A 191 -1.96 9.16 -8.44
CA ALA A 191 -1.42 10.47 -8.76
C ALA A 191 -0.93 11.21 -7.51
N TYR A 192 -1.71 11.16 -6.41
CA TYR A 192 -1.32 11.77 -5.13
C TYR A 192 -0.03 11.17 -4.57
N PHE A 193 0.12 9.84 -4.62
CA PHE A 193 1.31 9.15 -4.14
C PHE A 193 2.44 9.05 -5.17
N HIS A 194 2.26 9.61 -6.36
CA HIS A 194 3.23 9.58 -7.47
C HIS A 194 3.64 8.15 -7.86
N CYS A 195 2.69 7.23 -7.89
CA CYS A 195 2.88 5.85 -8.32
C CYS A 195 2.03 5.50 -9.54
N SER A 196 2.39 4.44 -10.25
CA SER A 196 1.61 3.94 -11.39
C SER A 196 0.32 3.28 -10.92
N TYR A 197 -0.76 3.48 -11.71
CA TYR A 197 -1.99 2.71 -11.55
C TYR A 197 -1.83 1.38 -12.30
N GLU A 198 -1.91 0.30 -11.56
CA GLU A 198 -1.70 -1.05 -12.06
C GLU A 198 -2.96 -1.91 -11.90
N ALA A 199 -3.00 -3.06 -12.58
CA ALA A 199 -4.09 -4.00 -12.45
C ALA A 199 -4.36 -4.39 -10.99
N HIS A 200 -5.63 -4.53 -10.65
CA HIS A 200 -6.04 -4.93 -9.30
C HIS A 200 -5.60 -6.36 -8.99
N LEU A 201 -5.32 -6.62 -7.72
CA LEU A 201 -5.16 -7.97 -7.22
C LEU A 201 -6.54 -8.60 -7.05
N THR A 202 -6.69 -9.83 -7.53
CA THR A 202 -7.95 -10.55 -7.47
C THR A 202 -7.78 -11.88 -6.73
N ILE A 203 -8.82 -12.31 -6.03
CA ILE A 203 -8.83 -13.67 -5.47
C ILE A 203 -8.94 -14.63 -6.65
N GLN A 204 -7.91 -15.45 -6.86
CA GLN A 204 -7.98 -16.52 -7.84
C GLN A 204 -9.00 -17.54 -7.32
N GLU A 205 -10.14 -17.64 -8.00
CA GLU A 205 -11.06 -18.76 -7.79
C GLU A 205 -10.30 -20.02 -8.18
N ASN A 206 -10.05 -20.90 -7.19
CA ASN A 206 -9.56 -22.23 -7.51
C ASN A 206 -10.64 -22.91 -8.37
N VAL A 207 -10.39 -23.00 -9.65
CA VAL A 207 -11.16 -23.86 -10.55
C VAL A 207 -10.89 -25.29 -10.06
N SER A 208 -11.84 -25.82 -9.29
CA SER A 208 -11.87 -27.20 -8.81
C SER A 208 -12.28 -28.15 -9.95
#